data_a2e84defae88daf1fb30ce4a5f7cea19
#
_entry.id   a2e84defae88daf1fb30ce4a5f7cea19
#
_cell.length_a   1.000
_cell.length_b   1.000
_cell.length_c   1.000
_cell.angle_alpha   90.00
_cell.angle_beta   90.00
_cell.angle_gamma   90.00
#
_symmetry.space_group_name_H-M   'P 1'
#
loop_
_entity.id
_entity.type
_entity.pdbx_description
1 polymer ?
#
loop_
_entity_poly.entity_id
_entity_poly.type
_entity_poly.pdbx_seq_one_letter_code
_entity_poly.pdbx_strand_id
1 'polypeptide(L)'
;MSTATLDQALERFIRQVGHWEAPRWAAPLAGGSRADALHALVTWVADAAADAEGEPRRPVPRLTNDLALVDQLRVVVADLRAANPGEAVLAEAAGRLTALRHTL
;
A
#
# COMPACT_ATOMS: atom_id res chain seq x y z
N MET A 1 -9.41 -14.59 -8.26
CA MET A 1 -8.08 -13.98 -8.16
C MET A 1 -7.37 -14.50 -6.91
N SER A 2 -6.10 -14.81 -7.05
CA SER A 2 -5.30 -15.34 -5.95
C SER A 2 -4.40 -14.27 -5.35
N THR A 3 -3.78 -14.59 -4.21
CA THR A 3 -2.75 -13.74 -3.61
C THR A 3 -1.57 -13.50 -4.56
N ALA A 4 -1.36 -14.39 -5.55
CA ALA A 4 -0.29 -14.23 -6.53
C ALA A 4 -0.41 -12.92 -7.32
N THR A 5 -1.63 -12.49 -7.67
CA THR A 5 -1.84 -11.22 -8.37
C THR A 5 -1.50 -10.02 -7.49
N LEU A 6 -1.86 -10.08 -6.22
CA LEU A 6 -1.49 -9.04 -5.24
C LEU A 6 0.03 -9.01 -5.06
N ASP A 7 0.67 -10.16 -4.94
CA ASP A 7 2.11 -10.26 -4.78
C ASP A 7 2.85 -9.67 -6.00
N GLN A 8 2.36 -9.94 -7.21
CA GLN A 8 2.95 -9.35 -8.43
C GLN A 8 2.78 -7.84 -8.46
N ALA A 9 1.60 -7.34 -8.09
CA ALA A 9 1.36 -5.89 -8.06
C ALA A 9 2.29 -5.20 -7.05
N LEU A 10 2.46 -5.79 -5.88
CA LEU A 10 3.38 -5.28 -4.87
C LEU A 10 4.84 -5.30 -5.36
N GLU A 11 5.26 -6.41 -5.96
CA GLU A 11 6.62 -6.53 -6.47
C GLU A 11 6.93 -5.49 -7.54
N ARG A 12 6.02 -5.28 -8.48
CA ARG A 12 6.17 -4.25 -9.51
C ARG A 12 6.22 -2.85 -8.92
N PHE A 13 5.38 -2.58 -7.93
CA PHE A 13 5.36 -1.30 -7.24
C PHE A 13 6.71 -1.03 -6.56
N ILE A 14 7.19 -1.97 -5.77
CA ILE A 14 8.46 -1.84 -5.05
C ILE A 14 9.65 -1.73 -6.00
N ARG A 15 9.62 -2.46 -7.10
CA ARG A 15 10.67 -2.37 -8.12
C ARG A 15 10.77 -0.96 -8.69
N GLN A 16 9.65 -0.29 -8.87
CA GLN A 16 9.64 1.07 -9.39
C GLN A 16 10.11 2.11 -8.37
N VAL A 17 9.70 2.00 -7.11
CA VAL A 17 9.85 3.07 -6.12
C VAL A 17 10.76 2.73 -4.95
N GLY A 18 11.16 1.47 -4.80
CA GLY A 18 11.89 1.03 -3.61
C GLY A 18 13.27 1.65 -3.43
N HIS A 19 13.81 2.25 -4.48
CA HIS A 19 15.11 2.93 -4.46
C HIS A 19 14.98 4.46 -4.42
N TRP A 20 13.77 4.99 -4.35
CA TRP A 20 13.55 6.44 -4.34
C TRP A 20 14.04 7.05 -3.03
N GLU A 21 14.61 8.25 -3.15
CA GLU A 21 15.05 9.05 -2.01
C GLU A 21 13.98 10.06 -1.60
N ALA A 22 14.15 10.68 -0.44
CA ALA A 22 13.16 11.58 0.16
C ALA A 22 12.65 12.69 -0.77
N PRO A 23 13.50 13.40 -1.56
CA PRO A 23 12.99 14.47 -2.43
C PRO A 23 11.99 13.98 -3.47
N ARG A 24 12.17 12.75 -3.97
CA ARG A 24 11.27 12.17 -4.95
C ARG A 24 9.91 11.85 -4.34
N TRP A 25 9.89 11.38 -3.10
CA TRP A 25 8.65 11.14 -2.37
C TRP A 25 7.92 12.41 -2.01
N ALA A 26 8.65 13.51 -1.77
CA ALA A 26 8.08 14.81 -1.44
C ALA A 26 7.47 15.52 -2.66
N ALA A 27 7.68 15.04 -3.87
CA ALA A 27 7.16 15.66 -5.08
C ALA A 27 5.64 15.76 -5.06
N PRO A 28 5.07 16.88 -5.56
CA PRO A 28 3.62 17.10 -5.52
C PRO A 28 2.84 16.07 -6.35
N LEU A 29 1.69 15.67 -5.83
CA LEU A 29 0.73 14.83 -6.50
C LEU A 29 -0.67 15.18 -6.00
N ALA A 30 -1.56 15.61 -6.88
CA ALA A 30 -3.01 15.81 -6.66
C ALA A 30 -3.43 16.14 -5.21
N GLY A 31 -3.12 17.35 -4.75
CA GLY A 31 -3.55 17.82 -3.42
C GLY A 31 -2.65 17.44 -2.25
N GLY A 32 -1.49 16.84 -2.54
CA GLY A 32 -0.52 16.46 -1.51
C GLY A 32 0.82 16.11 -2.14
N SER A 33 1.49 15.10 -1.61
CA SER A 33 2.73 14.58 -2.14
C SER A 33 2.56 13.12 -2.59
N ARG A 34 3.56 12.61 -3.30
CA ARG A 34 3.63 11.16 -3.62
C ARG A 34 3.62 10.33 -2.34
N ALA A 35 4.33 10.78 -1.30
CA ALA A 35 4.33 10.11 0.00
C ALA A 35 2.93 10.09 0.63
N ASP A 36 2.18 11.19 0.54
CA ASP A 36 0.81 11.25 1.04
C ASP A 36 -0.08 10.22 0.34
N ALA A 37 0.07 10.10 -0.98
CA ALA A 37 -0.71 9.14 -1.77
C ALA A 37 -0.38 7.70 -1.37
N LEU A 38 0.89 7.39 -1.14
CA LEU A 38 1.28 6.05 -0.68
C LEU A 38 0.79 5.78 0.74
N HIS A 39 0.85 6.75 1.64
CA HIS A 39 0.32 6.59 2.99
C HIS A 39 -1.20 6.30 2.96
N ALA A 40 -1.94 6.97 2.09
CA ALA A 40 -3.37 6.69 1.91
C ALA A 40 -3.61 5.25 1.46
N LEU A 41 -2.80 4.74 0.55
CA LEU A 41 -2.88 3.34 0.11
C LEU A 41 -2.54 2.37 1.24
N VAL A 42 -1.48 2.63 1.98
CA VAL A 42 -1.09 1.81 3.15
C VAL A 42 -2.24 1.75 4.16
N THR A 43 -2.88 2.88 4.42
CA THR A 43 -4.04 2.96 5.33
C THR A 43 -5.20 2.12 4.80
N TRP A 44 -5.50 2.22 3.50
CA TRP A 44 -6.57 1.44 2.90
C TRP A 44 -6.32 -0.07 3.05
N VAL A 45 -5.10 -0.52 2.79
CA VAL A 45 -4.74 -1.94 2.91
C VAL A 45 -4.82 -2.40 4.37
N ALA A 46 -4.34 -1.58 5.31
CA ALA A 46 -4.43 -1.89 6.74
C ALA A 46 -5.87 -2.02 7.20
N ASP A 47 -6.75 -1.12 6.74
CA ASP A 47 -8.18 -1.17 7.06
C ASP A 47 -8.84 -2.43 6.49
N ALA A 48 -8.49 -2.80 5.25
CA ALA A 48 -9.00 -4.01 4.62
C ALA A 48 -8.56 -5.27 5.39
N ALA A 49 -7.32 -5.29 5.88
CA ALA A 49 -6.82 -6.40 6.70
C ALA A 49 -7.58 -6.50 8.03
N ALA A 50 -7.79 -5.37 8.70
CA ALA A 50 -8.55 -5.34 9.96
C ALA A 50 -9.98 -5.82 9.76
N ASP A 51 -10.64 -5.36 8.69
CA ASP A 51 -12.01 -5.78 8.37
C ASP A 51 -12.08 -7.29 8.13
N ALA A 52 -11.11 -7.84 7.40
CA ALA A 52 -11.06 -9.28 7.11
C ALA A 52 -10.82 -10.12 8.36
N GLU A 53 -10.09 -9.58 9.34
CA GLU A 53 -9.83 -10.25 10.62
C GLU A 53 -10.93 -10.05 11.64
N GLY A 54 -11.91 -9.18 11.36
CA GLY A 54 -12.96 -8.82 12.33
C GLY A 54 -12.42 -7.96 13.47
N GLU A 55 -11.33 -7.27 13.26
CA GLU A 55 -10.68 -6.42 14.25
C GLU A 55 -10.98 -4.94 13.99
N PRO A 56 -10.95 -4.08 15.04
CA PRO A 56 -11.11 -2.64 14.84
C PRO A 56 -10.00 -2.08 13.94
N ARG A 57 -10.39 -1.15 13.08
CA ARG A 57 -9.42 -0.39 12.29
C ARG A 57 -8.57 0.48 13.21
N ARG A 58 -7.27 0.55 12.92
CA ARG A 58 -6.33 1.40 13.67
C ARG A 58 -5.59 2.30 12.69
N PRO A 59 -5.37 3.59 13.06
CA PRO A 59 -4.62 4.47 12.17
C PRO A 59 -3.20 3.95 11.98
N VAL A 60 -2.72 4.00 10.74
CA VAL A 60 -1.31 3.74 10.45
C VAL A 60 -0.55 5.04 10.71
N PRO A 61 0.42 5.05 11.62
CA PRO A 61 1.14 6.29 11.92
C PRO A 61 1.91 6.78 10.71
N ARG A 62 1.85 8.10 10.47
CA ARG A 62 2.70 8.75 9.49
C ARG A 62 4.07 8.95 10.13
N LEU A 63 5.07 8.23 9.63
CA LEU A 63 6.42 8.36 10.15
C LEU A 63 7.13 9.56 9.54
N THR A 64 8.07 10.15 10.27
CA THR A 64 8.82 11.31 9.80
C THR A 64 9.64 10.98 8.54
N ASN A 65 10.18 9.77 8.48
CA ASN A 65 10.96 9.31 7.33
C ASN A 65 10.04 8.65 6.30
N ASP A 66 9.79 9.33 5.18
CA ASP A 66 8.94 8.82 4.10
C ASP A 66 9.50 7.55 3.45
N LEU A 67 10.79 7.28 3.60
CA LEU A 67 11.38 6.02 3.08
C LEU A 67 10.84 4.80 3.81
N ALA A 68 10.28 4.96 5.01
CA ALA A 68 9.65 3.88 5.74
C ALA A 68 8.31 3.42 5.13
N LEU A 69 7.71 4.21 4.24
CA LEU A 69 6.40 3.89 3.65
C LEU A 69 6.41 2.58 2.85
N VAL A 70 7.50 2.29 2.15
CA VAL A 70 7.62 1.03 1.39
C VAL A 70 7.60 -0.16 2.35
N ASP A 71 8.30 -0.07 3.48
CA ASP A 71 8.28 -1.13 4.49
C ASP A 71 6.90 -1.27 5.13
N GLN A 72 6.25 -0.16 5.43
CA GLN A 72 4.88 -0.18 5.94
C GLN A 72 3.93 -0.84 4.95
N LEU A 73 4.08 -0.56 3.65
CA LEU A 73 3.30 -1.20 2.60
C LEU A 73 3.49 -2.72 2.61
N ARG A 74 4.74 -3.18 2.69
CA ARG A 74 5.04 -4.62 2.76
C ARG A 74 4.34 -5.28 3.94
N VAL A 75 4.38 -4.65 5.10
CA VAL A 75 3.77 -5.18 6.32
C VAL A 75 2.26 -5.30 6.17
N VAL A 76 1.59 -4.24 5.73
CA VAL A 76 0.12 -4.26 5.64
C VAL A 76 -0.37 -5.19 4.53
N VAL A 77 0.37 -5.34 3.44
CA VAL A 77 0.03 -6.33 2.39
C VAL A 77 0.20 -7.76 2.94
N ALA A 78 1.25 -8.03 3.70
CA ALA A 78 1.43 -9.32 4.35
C ALA A 78 0.30 -9.61 5.33
N ASP A 79 -0.12 -8.63 6.11
CA ASP A 79 -1.26 -8.75 7.03
C ASP A 79 -2.55 -9.04 6.27
N LEU A 80 -2.79 -8.36 5.16
CA LEU A 80 -3.98 -8.60 4.33
C LEU A 80 -4.00 -10.04 3.81
N ARG A 81 -2.87 -10.54 3.30
CA ARG A 81 -2.78 -11.93 2.84
C ARG A 81 -3.06 -12.92 3.97
N ALA A 82 -2.47 -12.68 5.15
CA ALA A 82 -2.66 -13.53 6.32
C ALA A 82 -4.11 -13.54 6.80
N ALA A 83 -4.81 -12.42 6.63
CA ALA A 83 -6.22 -12.30 7.01
C ALA A 83 -7.14 -13.11 6.10
N ASN A 84 -6.63 -13.60 4.98
CA ASN A 84 -7.37 -14.45 4.03
C ASN A 84 -8.68 -13.80 3.57
N PRO A 85 -8.66 -12.58 3.01
CA PRO A 85 -9.86 -11.88 2.55
C PRO A 85 -10.43 -12.54 1.30
N GLY A 86 -11.66 -12.17 0.94
CA GLY A 86 -12.26 -12.63 -0.30
C GLY A 86 -11.51 -12.13 -1.54
N GLU A 87 -11.74 -12.80 -2.68
CA GLU A 87 -11.08 -12.47 -3.94
C GLU A 87 -11.30 -11.02 -4.39
N ALA A 88 -12.48 -10.46 -4.12
CA ALA A 88 -12.79 -9.09 -4.50
C ALA A 88 -11.87 -8.09 -3.78
N VAL A 89 -11.56 -8.33 -2.51
CA VAL A 89 -10.65 -7.46 -1.74
C VAL A 89 -9.23 -7.56 -2.26
N LEU A 90 -8.76 -8.78 -2.57
CA LEU A 90 -7.43 -8.99 -3.15
C LEU A 90 -7.31 -8.29 -4.51
N ALA A 91 -8.34 -8.38 -5.34
CA ALA A 91 -8.38 -7.72 -6.64
C ALA A 91 -8.35 -6.21 -6.50
N GLU A 92 -9.11 -5.66 -5.57
CA GLU A 92 -9.12 -4.21 -5.34
C GLU A 92 -7.76 -3.72 -4.83
N ALA A 93 -7.14 -4.43 -3.91
CA ALA A 93 -5.80 -4.09 -3.42
C ALA A 93 -4.77 -4.08 -4.56
N ALA A 94 -4.75 -5.11 -5.40
CA ALA A 94 -3.87 -5.18 -6.56
C ALA A 94 -4.13 -4.03 -7.54
N GLY A 95 -5.40 -3.73 -7.79
CA GLY A 95 -5.79 -2.63 -8.68
C GLY A 95 -5.35 -1.26 -8.15
N ARG A 96 -5.46 -1.03 -6.85
CA ARG A 96 -5.02 0.23 -6.22
C ARG A 96 -3.50 0.39 -6.27
N LEU A 97 -2.75 -0.68 -6.05
CA LEU A 97 -1.29 -0.66 -6.22
C LEU A 97 -0.90 -0.31 -7.65
N THR A 98 -1.54 -0.94 -8.61
CA THR A 98 -1.27 -0.70 -10.03
C THR A 98 -1.63 0.73 -10.44
N ALA A 99 -2.79 1.22 -10.00
CA ALA A 99 -3.25 2.58 -10.29
C ALA A 99 -2.29 3.63 -9.72
N LEU A 100 -1.87 3.47 -8.47
CA LEU A 100 -0.92 4.39 -7.86
C LEU A 100 0.42 4.35 -8.58
N ARG A 101 0.93 3.14 -8.89
CA ARG A 101 2.18 2.99 -9.62
C ARG A 101 2.19 3.78 -10.94
N HIS A 102 1.06 3.78 -11.65
CA HIS A 102 0.95 4.49 -12.94
C HIS A 102 0.93 6.02 -12.76
N THR A 103 0.58 6.52 -11.58
CA THR A 103 0.58 7.98 -11.33
C THR A 103 1.89 8.47 -10.73
N LEU A 104 2.73 7.60 -10.26
CA LEU A 104 4.04 7.95 -9.71
C LEU A 104 5.09 7.97 -10.83
#